data_4537987ccc5f7f696785128ad10b0844
#
_entry.id   4537987ccc5f7f696785128ad10b0844
#
_cell.length_a   1.000
_cell.length_b   1.000
_cell.length_c   1.000
_cell.angle_alpha   90.00
_cell.angle_beta   90.00
_cell.angle_gamma   90.00
#
_symmetry.space_group_name_H-M   'P 1'
#
loop_
_entity.id
_entity.type
_entity.pdbx_description
1 polymer ?
#
loop_
_entity_poly.entity_id
_entity_poly.type
_entity_poly.pdbx_seq_one_letter_code
_entity_poly.pdbx_strand_id
1 'polypeptide(L)'
;MRAFMTENTVPLRGVQACVFDAYGTLFDLAAAARKCLDVLGYDDRLTALWRDKQLQYTWLRAAQGRHADFWQVTGDALDFALETRGLNKPGIRDQLISLFVTLDPFPEVPNVLRKLKTAGMRTAILSNGSPAMLDAAVKAARLEPLLDAVLSVEEVGVYKPHPKVYQLAVDRLAIPASAITYQSSNAWDAYAASAFGMQVVWCNRYAQRRERLPGSPDREVFSLEQLPALVGAT
;
A
#
# COMPACT_ATOMS: atom_id res chain seq x y z
N MET A 1 -29.27 -6.29 3.17
CA MET A 1 -28.52 -5.00 3.22
C MET A 1 -28.35 -4.43 4.64
N ARG A 2 -29.10 -4.83 5.67
CA ARG A 2 -29.02 -4.30 7.05
C ARG A 2 -28.03 -4.99 7.99
N ALA A 3 -27.56 -6.20 7.73
CA ALA A 3 -26.67 -6.94 8.64
C ALA A 3 -25.17 -6.53 8.54
N PHE A 4 -24.75 -5.94 7.43
CA PHE A 4 -23.35 -5.54 7.20
C PHE A 4 -22.93 -4.21 7.85
N MET A 5 -23.89 -3.36 8.26
CA MET A 5 -23.57 -2.02 8.80
C MET A 5 -23.24 -2.02 10.30
N THR A 6 -23.63 -3.03 11.05
CA THR A 6 -23.44 -3.08 12.51
C THR A 6 -22.10 -3.66 12.94
N GLU A 7 -21.46 -4.53 12.14
CA GLU A 7 -20.14 -5.10 12.45
C GLU A 7 -18.99 -4.11 12.24
N ASN A 8 -19.14 -3.13 11.34
CA ASN A 8 -18.08 -2.16 11.00
C ASN A 8 -17.88 -1.02 12.04
N THR A 9 -18.70 -0.92 13.07
CA THR A 9 -18.63 0.16 14.07
C THR A 9 -18.00 -0.24 15.40
N VAL A 10 -17.81 -1.55 15.65
CA VAL A 10 -17.17 -2.02 16.88
C VAL A 10 -15.67 -1.79 16.80
N PRO A 11 -15.07 -1.04 17.75
CA PRO A 11 -13.63 -0.81 17.75
C PRO A 11 -12.83 -2.12 17.83
N LEU A 12 -11.69 -2.14 17.18
CA LEU A 12 -10.66 -3.16 17.34
C LEU A 12 -10.08 -3.07 18.76
N ARG A 13 -9.67 -4.20 19.32
CA ARG A 13 -9.22 -4.24 20.72
C ARG A 13 -7.71 -4.36 20.83
N GLY A 14 -7.14 -3.66 21.80
CA GLY A 14 -5.72 -3.80 22.14
C GLY A 14 -4.77 -3.29 21.06
N VAL A 15 -5.23 -2.43 20.16
CA VAL A 15 -4.39 -1.83 19.11
C VAL A 15 -3.38 -0.88 19.74
N GLN A 16 -2.09 -1.07 19.42
CA GLN A 16 -0.98 -0.22 19.83
C GLN A 16 -0.31 0.48 18.65
N ALA A 17 -0.43 -0.09 17.46
CA ALA A 17 0.16 0.45 16.25
C ALA A 17 -0.78 0.34 15.05
N CYS A 18 -0.71 1.34 14.18
CA CYS A 18 -1.33 1.34 12.86
C CYS A 18 -0.23 1.28 11.79
N VAL A 19 -0.19 0.19 11.03
CA VAL A 19 0.78 -0.03 9.96
C VAL A 19 0.08 0.03 8.62
N PHE A 20 0.60 0.80 7.69
CA PHE A 20 -0.04 1.11 6.42
C PHE A 20 0.77 0.59 5.24
N ASP A 21 0.10 -0.02 4.28
CA ASP A 21 0.61 -0.06 2.92
C ASP A 21 0.74 1.37 2.35
N ALA A 22 1.64 1.58 1.40
CA ALA A 22 1.91 2.91 0.86
C ALA A 22 1.07 3.20 -0.40
N TYR A 23 1.37 2.48 -1.48
CA TYR A 23 0.87 2.77 -2.81
C TYR A 23 -0.59 2.33 -3.01
N GLY A 24 -1.47 3.28 -3.27
CA GLY A 24 -2.93 3.07 -3.38
C GLY A 24 -3.63 3.11 -2.02
N THR A 25 -2.90 3.13 -0.90
CA THR A 25 -3.44 3.19 0.46
C THR A 25 -3.25 4.58 1.08
N LEU A 26 -2.01 5.03 1.24
CA LEU A 26 -1.67 6.39 1.67
C LEU A 26 -1.50 7.34 0.48
N PHE A 27 -0.89 6.87 -0.62
CA PHE A 27 -0.60 7.65 -1.83
C PHE A 27 -1.51 7.26 -2.99
N ASP A 28 -2.07 8.28 -3.68
CA ASP A 28 -3.04 8.11 -4.77
C ASP A 28 -2.37 7.67 -6.08
N LEU A 29 -2.30 6.37 -6.30
CA LEU A 29 -1.86 5.80 -7.57
C LEU A 29 -2.82 6.12 -8.73
N ALA A 30 -4.12 6.30 -8.46
CA ALA A 30 -5.07 6.62 -9.51
C ALA A 30 -4.83 8.05 -10.05
N ALA A 31 -4.37 8.98 -9.20
CA ALA A 31 -3.95 10.31 -9.66
C ALA A 31 -2.73 10.21 -10.59
N ALA A 32 -1.73 9.38 -10.26
CA ALA A 32 -0.60 9.13 -11.15
C ALA A 32 -1.04 8.48 -12.46
N ALA A 33 -1.95 7.51 -12.40
CA ALA A 33 -2.51 6.88 -13.61
C ALA A 33 -3.25 7.89 -14.50
N ARG A 34 -4.00 8.82 -13.93
CA ARG A 34 -4.65 9.93 -14.69
C ARG A 34 -3.59 10.80 -15.40
N LYS A 35 -2.52 11.19 -14.69
CA LYS A 35 -1.39 11.92 -15.31
C LYS A 35 -0.74 11.12 -16.44
N CYS A 36 -0.64 9.78 -16.31
CA CYS A 36 -0.19 8.91 -17.40
C CYS A 36 -1.13 9.00 -18.62
N LEU A 37 -2.45 9.00 -18.41
CA LEU A 37 -3.41 9.12 -19.52
C LEU A 37 -3.24 10.44 -20.29
N ASP A 38 -2.97 11.55 -19.59
CA ASP A 38 -2.70 12.84 -20.24
C ASP A 38 -1.47 12.78 -21.14
N VAL A 39 -0.42 12.08 -20.70
CA VAL A 39 0.82 11.86 -21.48
C VAL A 39 0.60 10.93 -22.67
N LEU A 40 -0.24 9.91 -22.51
CA LEU A 40 -0.42 8.82 -23.48
C LEU A 40 -1.56 9.06 -24.49
N GLY A 41 -2.39 10.10 -24.28
CA GLY A 41 -3.57 10.34 -25.11
C GLY A 41 -4.70 9.34 -24.85
N TYR A 42 -4.98 9.03 -23.55
CA TYR A 42 -6.10 8.21 -23.09
C TYR A 42 -6.01 6.69 -23.34
N ASP A 43 -4.82 6.11 -23.42
CA ASP A 43 -4.67 4.64 -23.39
C ASP A 43 -4.60 4.11 -21.95
N ASP A 44 -5.75 3.83 -21.33
CA ASP A 44 -5.89 3.28 -19.98
C ASP A 44 -5.35 1.85 -19.83
N ARG A 45 -5.25 1.10 -20.95
CA ARG A 45 -4.76 -0.27 -20.95
C ARG A 45 -3.27 -0.40 -20.61
N LEU A 46 -2.47 0.65 -20.86
CA LEU A 46 -1.06 0.66 -20.48
C LEU A 46 -0.91 0.63 -18.96
N THR A 47 -1.61 1.51 -18.24
CA THR A 47 -1.48 1.63 -16.78
C THR A 47 -1.94 0.35 -16.07
N ALA A 48 -3.01 -0.27 -16.55
CA ALA A 48 -3.48 -1.55 -16.03
C ALA A 48 -2.44 -2.66 -16.27
N LEU A 49 -1.95 -2.79 -17.51
CA LEU A 49 -0.93 -3.80 -17.85
C LEU A 49 0.36 -3.59 -17.07
N TRP A 50 0.81 -2.34 -16.92
CA TRP A 50 1.99 -1.99 -16.13
C TRP A 50 1.83 -2.44 -14.68
N ARG A 51 0.70 -2.10 -14.04
CA ARG A 51 0.43 -2.51 -12.66
C ARG A 51 0.35 -4.03 -12.49
N ASP A 52 -0.34 -4.71 -13.38
CA ASP A 52 -0.46 -6.17 -13.35
C ASP A 52 0.92 -6.84 -13.48
N LYS A 53 1.76 -6.37 -14.41
CA LYS A 53 3.12 -6.89 -14.57
C LYS A 53 4.02 -6.58 -13.39
N GLN A 54 3.92 -5.38 -12.82
CA GLN A 54 4.66 -5.02 -11.63
C GLN A 54 4.37 -6.00 -10.47
N LEU A 55 3.09 -6.25 -10.18
CA LEU A 55 2.69 -7.20 -9.14
C LEU A 55 3.12 -8.64 -9.49
N GLN A 56 2.87 -9.08 -10.73
CA GLN A 56 3.27 -10.41 -11.19
C GLN A 56 4.78 -10.63 -11.02
N TYR A 57 5.60 -9.66 -11.38
CA TYR A 57 7.05 -9.77 -11.26
C TYR A 57 7.51 -9.82 -9.81
N THR A 58 6.89 -9.05 -8.90
CA THR A 58 7.21 -9.14 -7.47
C THR A 58 6.92 -10.53 -6.92
N TRP A 59 5.76 -11.12 -7.23
CA TRP A 59 5.37 -12.44 -6.75
C TRP A 59 6.23 -13.56 -7.33
N LEU A 60 6.52 -13.51 -8.63
CA LEU A 60 7.35 -14.51 -9.29
C LEU A 60 8.80 -14.45 -8.81
N ARG A 61 9.36 -13.24 -8.61
CA ARG A 61 10.70 -13.08 -8.03
C ARG A 61 10.77 -13.58 -6.60
N ALA A 62 9.74 -13.31 -5.78
CA ALA A 62 9.65 -13.83 -4.42
C ALA A 62 9.60 -15.37 -4.41
N ALA A 63 8.79 -15.99 -5.28
CA ALA A 63 8.70 -17.45 -5.41
C ALA A 63 9.99 -18.10 -5.91
N GLN A 64 10.77 -17.41 -6.74
CA GLN A 64 12.05 -17.89 -7.26
C GLN A 64 13.24 -17.62 -6.32
N GLY A 65 13.07 -16.85 -5.25
CA GLY A 65 14.17 -16.36 -4.42
C GLY A 65 15.12 -15.42 -5.19
N ARG A 66 14.63 -14.69 -6.18
CA ARG A 66 15.38 -13.79 -7.06
C ARG A 66 14.92 -12.35 -6.86
N HIS A 67 15.17 -11.82 -5.68
CA HIS A 67 14.84 -10.43 -5.38
C HIS A 67 15.57 -9.45 -6.31
N ALA A 68 14.90 -8.36 -6.63
CA ALA A 68 15.46 -7.17 -7.27
C ALA A 68 14.77 -5.95 -6.63
N ASP A 69 15.42 -4.82 -6.65
CA ASP A 69 14.88 -3.55 -6.16
C ASP A 69 13.54 -3.20 -6.83
N PHE A 70 12.59 -2.65 -6.05
CA PHE A 70 11.24 -2.35 -6.55
C PHE A 70 11.23 -1.31 -7.67
N TRP A 71 12.21 -0.40 -7.68
CA TRP A 71 12.38 0.57 -8.77
C TRP A 71 12.71 -0.14 -10.08
N GLN A 72 13.66 -1.10 -10.02
CA GLN A 72 13.98 -1.95 -11.17
C GLN A 72 12.74 -2.73 -11.64
N VAL A 73 12.02 -3.41 -10.73
CA VAL A 73 10.82 -4.17 -11.07
C VAL A 73 9.73 -3.29 -11.69
N THR A 74 9.60 -2.05 -11.19
CA THR A 74 8.66 -1.06 -11.74
C THR A 74 9.06 -0.67 -13.16
N GLY A 75 10.35 -0.48 -13.41
CA GLY A 75 10.90 -0.18 -14.75
C GLY A 75 10.73 -1.35 -15.71
N ASP A 76 11.13 -2.57 -15.30
CA ASP A 76 10.98 -3.79 -16.13
C ASP A 76 9.52 -4.01 -16.55
N ALA A 77 8.58 -3.76 -15.63
CA ALA A 77 7.14 -3.88 -15.90
C ALA A 77 6.64 -2.80 -16.87
N LEU A 78 7.17 -1.57 -16.75
CA LEU A 78 6.86 -0.49 -17.66
C LEU A 78 7.38 -0.78 -19.07
N ASP A 79 8.62 -1.25 -19.19
CA ASP A 79 9.25 -1.60 -20.46
C ASP A 79 8.41 -2.69 -21.16
N PHE A 80 8.03 -3.75 -20.46
CA PHE A 80 7.12 -4.78 -20.99
C PHE A 80 5.79 -4.19 -21.48
N ALA A 81 5.20 -3.28 -20.72
CA ALA A 81 3.92 -2.68 -21.07
C ALA A 81 4.02 -1.77 -22.29
N LEU A 82 5.08 -0.96 -22.40
CA LEU A 82 5.36 -0.09 -23.54
C LEU A 82 5.58 -0.90 -24.81
N GLU A 83 6.42 -1.94 -24.75
CA GLU A 83 6.66 -2.86 -25.88
C GLU A 83 5.39 -3.54 -26.35
N THR A 84 4.61 -4.09 -25.40
CA THR A 84 3.32 -4.76 -25.71
C THR A 84 2.33 -3.82 -26.38
N ARG A 85 2.36 -2.52 -26.06
CA ARG A 85 1.48 -1.50 -26.62
C ARG A 85 2.06 -0.80 -27.86
N GLY A 86 3.29 -1.13 -28.27
CA GLY A 86 3.97 -0.49 -29.41
C GLY A 86 4.26 1.00 -29.18
N LEU A 87 4.47 1.41 -27.95
CA LEU A 87 4.68 2.82 -27.56
C LEU A 87 6.18 3.12 -27.45
N ASN A 88 6.78 3.59 -28.54
CA ASN A 88 8.23 3.86 -28.64
C ASN A 88 8.55 5.36 -28.77
N LYS A 89 7.79 6.25 -28.11
CA LYS A 89 8.08 7.69 -28.12
C LYS A 89 9.32 7.98 -27.27
N PRO A 90 10.34 8.74 -27.80
CA PRO A 90 11.50 9.12 -27.01
C PRO A 90 11.10 9.82 -25.70
N GLY A 91 11.73 9.42 -24.57
CA GLY A 91 11.50 10.04 -23.27
C GLY A 91 10.20 9.63 -22.55
N ILE A 92 9.30 8.87 -23.19
CA ILE A 92 8.02 8.46 -22.57
C ILE A 92 8.23 7.62 -21.34
N ARG A 93 9.21 6.70 -21.36
CA ARG A 93 9.56 5.84 -20.22
C ARG A 93 9.93 6.67 -18.98
N ASP A 94 10.85 7.61 -19.14
CA ASP A 94 11.32 8.44 -18.03
C ASP A 94 10.22 9.35 -17.49
N GLN A 95 9.39 9.86 -18.36
CA GLN A 95 8.23 10.66 -18.00
C GLN A 95 7.21 9.85 -17.18
N LEU A 96 6.89 8.64 -17.59
CA LEU A 96 5.93 7.78 -16.90
C LEU A 96 6.46 7.28 -15.56
N ILE A 97 7.72 6.83 -15.51
CA ILE A 97 8.28 6.30 -14.26
C ILE A 97 8.45 7.41 -13.21
N SER A 98 8.72 8.65 -13.63
CA SER A 98 8.84 9.80 -12.73
C SER A 98 7.55 10.10 -11.96
N LEU A 99 6.39 9.73 -12.49
CA LEU A 99 5.10 9.90 -11.83
C LEU A 99 4.96 9.04 -10.56
N PHE A 100 5.75 7.98 -10.41
CA PHE A 100 5.78 7.15 -9.19
C PHE A 100 6.65 7.75 -8.07
N VAL A 101 7.46 8.75 -8.36
CA VAL A 101 8.33 9.40 -7.37
C VAL A 101 7.59 10.52 -6.62
N THR A 102 6.63 11.18 -7.29
CA THR A 102 5.89 12.33 -6.76
C THR A 102 4.40 12.02 -6.66
N LEU A 103 4.04 11.18 -5.71
CA LEU A 103 2.63 10.83 -5.46
C LEU A 103 2.04 11.75 -4.39
N ASP A 104 0.87 12.28 -4.67
CA ASP A 104 0.09 12.99 -3.67
C ASP A 104 -0.53 11.99 -2.67
N PRO A 105 -0.59 12.31 -1.38
CA PRO A 105 -1.36 11.51 -0.43
C PRO A 105 -2.85 11.68 -0.69
N PHE A 106 -3.67 10.68 -0.33
CA PHE A 106 -5.10 10.90 -0.28
C PHE A 106 -5.44 12.02 0.70
N PRO A 107 -6.47 12.85 0.42
CA PRO A 107 -6.74 14.09 1.18
C PRO A 107 -6.90 13.90 2.68
N GLU A 108 -7.46 12.77 3.10
CA GLU A 108 -7.69 12.47 4.51
C GLU A 108 -6.44 12.02 5.28
N VAL A 109 -5.42 11.50 4.60
CA VAL A 109 -4.26 10.83 5.20
C VAL A 109 -3.53 11.68 6.23
N PRO A 110 -3.17 12.95 5.97
CA PRO A 110 -2.45 13.75 6.97
C PRO A 110 -3.26 13.95 8.24
N ASN A 111 -4.57 14.12 8.13
CA ASN A 111 -5.45 14.30 9.28
C ASN A 111 -5.63 13.01 10.08
N VAL A 112 -5.81 11.89 9.41
CA VAL A 112 -5.91 10.55 10.02
C VAL A 112 -4.64 10.23 10.81
N LEU A 113 -3.47 10.35 10.19
CA LEU A 113 -2.19 10.09 10.88
C LEU A 113 -2.00 11.00 12.10
N ARG A 114 -2.36 12.29 11.99
CA ARG A 114 -2.29 13.22 13.12
C ARG A 114 -3.18 12.78 14.28
N LYS A 115 -4.42 12.37 14.02
CA LYS A 115 -5.34 11.86 15.05
C LYS A 115 -4.75 10.62 15.75
N LEU A 116 -4.22 9.67 15.00
CA LEU A 116 -3.59 8.46 15.53
C LEU A 116 -2.39 8.81 16.42
N LYS A 117 -1.53 9.73 15.99
CA LYS A 117 -0.38 10.19 16.78
C LYS A 117 -0.82 10.89 18.06
N THR A 118 -1.84 11.75 17.99
CA THR A 118 -2.39 12.45 19.18
C THR A 118 -2.96 11.47 20.21
N ALA A 119 -3.54 10.37 19.74
CA ALA A 119 -4.04 9.28 20.60
C ALA A 119 -2.92 8.35 21.12
N GLY A 120 -1.65 8.64 20.84
CA GLY A 120 -0.50 7.84 21.30
C GLY A 120 -0.25 6.56 20.51
N MET A 121 -0.90 6.38 19.36
CA MET A 121 -0.67 5.21 18.50
C MET A 121 0.68 5.32 17.78
N ARG A 122 1.40 4.19 17.69
CA ARG A 122 2.54 4.08 16.79
C ARG A 122 2.02 4.00 15.34
N THR A 123 2.68 4.69 14.44
CA THR A 123 2.28 4.74 13.02
C THR A 123 3.48 4.38 12.14
N ALA A 124 3.29 3.48 11.18
CA ALA A 124 4.37 3.08 10.29
C ALA A 124 3.86 2.77 8.87
N ILE A 125 4.76 2.89 7.91
CA ILE A 125 4.58 2.35 6.55
C ILE A 125 5.26 0.98 6.48
N LEU A 126 4.64 0.02 5.80
CA LEU A 126 5.23 -1.24 5.36
C LEU A 126 4.92 -1.43 3.88
N SER A 127 5.93 -1.36 3.02
CA SER A 127 5.71 -1.25 1.58
C SER A 127 6.68 -2.10 0.76
N ASN A 128 6.23 -2.48 -0.45
CA ASN A 128 7.10 -3.04 -1.49
C ASN A 128 8.05 -1.99 -2.10
N GLY A 129 7.77 -0.69 -1.92
CA GLY A 129 8.59 0.40 -2.45
C GLY A 129 10.03 0.38 -1.91
N SER A 130 10.99 0.75 -2.76
CA SER A 130 12.38 0.89 -2.31
C SER A 130 12.52 2.06 -1.30
N PRO A 131 13.57 2.06 -0.46
CA PRO A 131 13.77 3.14 0.52
C PRO A 131 13.77 4.54 -0.11
N ALA A 132 14.42 4.71 -1.26
CA ALA A 132 14.48 5.98 -1.96
C ALA A 132 13.10 6.46 -2.47
N MET A 133 12.29 5.53 -2.98
CA MET A 133 10.91 5.83 -3.42
C MET A 133 10.03 6.26 -2.25
N LEU A 134 10.12 5.55 -1.13
CA LEU A 134 9.32 5.84 0.06
C LEU A 134 9.73 7.17 0.70
N ASP A 135 11.05 7.42 0.80
CA ASP A 135 11.59 8.68 1.33
C ASP A 135 11.10 9.88 0.50
N ALA A 136 11.16 9.78 -0.83
CA ALA A 136 10.69 10.83 -1.73
C ALA A 136 9.18 11.09 -1.56
N ALA A 137 8.36 10.03 -1.51
CA ALA A 137 6.90 10.15 -1.36
C ALA A 137 6.52 10.74 0.00
N VAL A 138 7.13 10.26 1.08
CA VAL A 138 6.86 10.73 2.46
C VAL A 138 7.25 12.20 2.63
N LYS A 139 8.41 12.61 2.10
CA LYS A 139 8.88 14.01 2.12
C LYS A 139 7.97 14.93 1.30
N ALA A 140 7.64 14.54 0.06
CA ALA A 140 6.75 15.31 -0.79
C ALA A 140 5.39 15.55 -0.13
N ALA A 141 4.85 14.53 0.56
CA ALA A 141 3.59 14.59 1.28
C ALA A 141 3.69 15.23 2.67
N ARG A 142 4.89 15.56 3.16
CA ARG A 142 5.16 16.10 4.50
C ARG A 142 4.61 15.21 5.63
N LEU A 143 4.72 13.90 5.46
CA LEU A 143 4.23 12.91 6.43
C LEU A 143 5.30 12.46 7.44
N GLU A 144 6.56 12.86 7.29
CA GLU A 144 7.69 12.47 8.16
C GLU A 144 7.40 12.60 9.67
N PRO A 145 6.86 13.72 10.16
CA PRO A 145 6.60 13.88 11.61
C PRO A 145 5.43 13.04 12.12
N LEU A 146 4.68 12.43 11.20
CA LEU A 146 3.50 11.63 11.50
C LEU A 146 3.76 10.12 11.44
N LEU A 147 5.01 9.70 11.18
CA LEU A 147 5.40 8.29 11.03
C LEU A 147 6.54 7.96 12.01
N ASP A 148 6.39 6.87 12.77
CA ASP A 148 7.45 6.35 13.64
C ASP A 148 8.44 5.48 12.90
N ALA A 149 8.02 4.85 11.78
CA ALA A 149 8.88 4.06 10.91
C ALA A 149 8.37 4.04 9.47
N VAL A 150 9.30 3.92 8.52
CA VAL A 150 9.02 3.67 7.11
C VAL A 150 9.81 2.42 6.72
N LEU A 151 9.10 1.31 6.51
CA LEU A 151 9.69 -0.01 6.33
C LEU A 151 9.56 -0.45 4.87
N SER A 152 10.69 -0.77 4.27
CA SER A 152 10.77 -1.32 2.93
C SER A 152 11.03 -2.83 2.97
N VAL A 153 10.43 -3.55 2.03
CA VAL A 153 10.73 -4.98 1.82
C VAL A 153 12.18 -5.26 1.46
N GLU A 154 12.92 -4.23 1.04
CA GLU A 154 14.36 -4.34 0.76
C GLU A 154 15.15 -4.81 1.98
N GLU A 155 14.67 -4.51 3.20
CA GLU A 155 15.30 -4.97 4.44
C GLU A 155 15.26 -6.49 4.62
N VAL A 156 14.29 -7.18 4.01
CA VAL A 156 14.11 -8.64 4.11
C VAL A 156 14.33 -9.37 2.80
N GLY A 157 14.57 -8.65 1.70
CA GLY A 157 14.92 -9.21 0.39
C GLY A 157 13.81 -10.07 -0.24
N VAL A 158 12.54 -9.82 0.10
CA VAL A 158 11.39 -10.53 -0.45
C VAL A 158 10.15 -9.63 -0.42
N TYR A 159 9.27 -9.80 -1.41
CA TYR A 159 8.07 -8.99 -1.56
C TYR A 159 6.87 -9.52 -0.76
N LYS A 160 5.91 -8.64 -0.42
CA LYS A 160 4.58 -9.04 -0.02
C LYS A 160 3.99 -9.98 -1.10
N PRO A 161 3.24 -11.02 -0.71
CA PRO A 161 2.67 -11.30 0.60
C PRO A 161 3.52 -12.24 1.47
N HIS A 162 4.84 -12.32 1.30
CA HIS A 162 5.68 -13.22 2.08
C HIS A 162 5.64 -12.86 3.58
N PRO A 163 5.46 -13.83 4.52
CA PRO A 163 5.33 -13.57 5.95
C PRO A 163 6.46 -12.76 6.59
N LYS A 164 7.71 -12.91 6.11
CA LYS A 164 8.86 -12.13 6.58
C LYS A 164 8.63 -10.62 6.47
N VAL A 165 7.83 -10.17 5.51
CA VAL A 165 7.55 -8.75 5.34
C VAL A 165 6.68 -8.22 6.48
N TYR A 166 5.65 -8.95 6.89
CA TYR A 166 4.81 -8.56 8.02
C TYR A 166 5.55 -8.70 9.35
N GLN A 167 6.43 -9.71 9.46
CA GLN A 167 7.32 -9.89 10.61
C GLN A 167 8.26 -8.69 10.82
N LEU A 168 8.74 -8.06 9.74
CA LEU A 168 9.54 -6.84 9.82
C LEU A 168 8.86 -5.73 10.63
N ALA A 169 7.55 -5.55 10.47
CA ALA A 169 6.82 -4.55 11.25
C ALA A 169 6.74 -4.92 12.73
N VAL A 170 6.50 -6.20 13.04
CA VAL A 170 6.49 -6.72 14.42
C VAL A 170 7.84 -6.47 15.09
N ASP A 171 8.94 -6.84 14.44
CA ASP A 171 10.30 -6.73 14.96
C ASP A 171 10.71 -5.26 15.15
N ARG A 172 10.43 -4.43 14.14
CA ARG A 172 10.83 -3.02 14.16
C ARG A 172 10.06 -2.20 15.20
N LEU A 173 8.77 -2.47 15.37
CA LEU A 173 7.94 -1.75 16.34
C LEU A 173 8.03 -2.38 17.75
N ALA A 174 8.53 -3.60 17.87
CA ALA A 174 8.53 -4.40 19.09
C ALA A 174 7.10 -4.58 19.67
N ILE A 175 6.12 -4.76 18.77
CA ILE A 175 4.69 -4.92 19.10
C ILE A 175 4.22 -6.23 18.48
N PRO A 176 3.50 -7.10 19.25
CA PRO A 176 3.01 -8.36 18.70
C PRO A 176 1.99 -8.12 17.57
N ALA A 177 1.95 -9.02 16.61
CA ALA A 177 1.07 -8.91 15.44
C ALA A 177 -0.39 -8.64 15.81
N SER A 178 -0.90 -9.30 16.86
CA SER A 178 -2.28 -9.14 17.36
C SER A 178 -2.60 -7.75 17.92
N ALA A 179 -1.58 -6.93 18.22
CA ALA A 179 -1.74 -5.55 18.68
C ALA A 179 -1.39 -4.52 17.58
N ILE A 180 -1.10 -4.98 16.39
CA ILE A 180 -0.93 -4.16 15.18
C ILE A 180 -2.21 -4.22 14.36
N THR A 181 -2.73 -3.06 13.97
CA THR A 181 -3.72 -3.00 12.89
C THR A 181 -3.04 -2.63 11.58
N TYR A 182 -3.32 -3.41 10.54
CA TYR A 182 -2.76 -3.24 9.21
C TYR A 182 -3.80 -2.67 8.25
N GLN A 183 -3.44 -1.65 7.50
CA GLN A 183 -4.31 -1.01 6.51
C GLN A 183 -3.72 -1.17 5.11
N SER A 184 -4.50 -1.74 4.21
CA SER A 184 -4.17 -1.80 2.79
C SER A 184 -5.41 -1.62 1.94
N SER A 185 -5.27 -0.94 0.81
CA SER A 185 -6.30 -0.90 -0.24
C SER A 185 -6.17 -2.07 -1.21
N ASN A 186 -5.02 -2.73 -1.22
CA ASN A 186 -4.79 -3.93 -1.99
C ASN A 186 -5.38 -5.14 -1.24
N ALA A 187 -6.48 -5.71 -1.75
CA ALA A 187 -7.18 -6.79 -1.07
C ALA A 187 -6.26 -7.99 -0.77
N TRP A 188 -5.43 -8.42 -1.74
CA TRP A 188 -4.48 -9.51 -1.56
C TRP A 188 -3.49 -9.29 -0.40
N ASP A 189 -3.06 -8.03 -0.18
CA ASP A 189 -2.15 -7.65 0.91
C ASP A 189 -2.88 -7.62 2.26
N ALA A 190 -4.11 -7.09 2.29
CA ALA A 190 -4.97 -7.11 3.47
C ALA A 190 -5.27 -8.54 3.95
N TYR A 191 -5.59 -9.46 3.03
CA TYR A 191 -5.83 -10.86 3.35
C TYR A 191 -4.56 -11.55 3.87
N ALA A 192 -3.41 -11.28 3.26
CA ALA A 192 -2.14 -11.86 3.71
C ALA A 192 -1.71 -11.36 5.09
N ALA A 193 -1.90 -10.08 5.41
CA ALA A 193 -1.64 -9.53 6.74
C ALA A 193 -2.57 -10.17 7.81
N SER A 194 -3.84 -10.41 7.47
CA SER A 194 -4.78 -11.13 8.34
C SER A 194 -4.34 -12.59 8.55
N ALA A 195 -3.95 -13.30 7.48
CA ALA A 195 -3.44 -14.66 7.59
C ALA A 195 -2.15 -14.74 8.43
N PHE A 196 -1.36 -13.66 8.45
CA PHE A 196 -0.17 -13.55 9.31
C PHE A 196 -0.52 -13.35 10.80
N GLY A 197 -1.72 -12.86 11.12
CA GLY A 197 -2.20 -12.67 12.51
C GLY A 197 -2.29 -11.21 12.96
N MET A 198 -2.21 -10.25 12.05
CA MET A 198 -2.54 -8.85 12.33
C MET A 198 -4.05 -8.62 12.34
N GLN A 199 -4.50 -7.61 13.08
CA GLN A 199 -5.86 -7.07 12.90
C GLN A 199 -5.87 -6.23 11.62
N VAL A 200 -6.86 -6.40 10.75
CA VAL A 200 -6.83 -5.77 9.42
C VAL A 200 -8.04 -4.90 9.17
N VAL A 201 -7.80 -3.66 8.75
CA VAL A 201 -8.80 -2.78 8.16
C VAL A 201 -8.54 -2.68 6.66
N TRP A 202 -9.33 -3.36 5.86
CA TRP A 202 -9.25 -3.25 4.41
C TRP A 202 -9.86 -1.92 3.96
N CYS A 203 -9.02 -1.03 3.42
CA CYS A 203 -9.44 0.24 2.85
C CYS A 203 -9.89 0.05 1.40
N ASN A 204 -11.10 -0.44 1.20
CA ASN A 204 -11.65 -0.80 -0.11
C ASN A 204 -12.12 0.42 -0.90
N ARG A 205 -11.18 1.30 -1.27
CA ARG A 205 -11.44 2.59 -1.96
C ARG A 205 -12.20 2.44 -3.27
N TYR A 206 -12.08 1.28 -3.91
CA TYR A 206 -12.62 1.03 -5.26
C TYR A 206 -13.80 0.07 -5.27
N ALA A 207 -14.41 -0.20 -4.12
CA ALA A 207 -15.55 -1.11 -3.96
C ALA A 207 -15.32 -2.49 -4.63
N GLN A 208 -14.11 -3.02 -4.48
CA GLN A 208 -13.73 -4.33 -4.99
C GLN A 208 -14.49 -5.44 -4.27
N ARG A 209 -14.64 -6.57 -4.92
CA ARG A 209 -15.19 -7.77 -4.29
C ARG A 209 -14.18 -8.37 -3.32
N ARG A 210 -14.68 -9.04 -2.29
CA ARG A 210 -13.86 -9.80 -1.35
C ARG A 210 -13.10 -10.90 -2.08
N GLU A 211 -11.83 -11.09 -1.69
CA GLU A 211 -10.98 -12.14 -2.23
C GLU A 211 -11.36 -13.53 -1.68
N ARG A 212 -10.88 -14.55 -2.37
CA ARG A 212 -10.99 -15.95 -1.95
C ARG A 212 -9.60 -16.48 -1.60
N LEU A 213 -8.91 -15.75 -0.72
CA LEU A 213 -7.56 -16.03 -0.25
C LEU A 213 -7.59 -16.42 1.25
N PRO A 214 -6.53 -17.04 1.77
CA PRO A 214 -6.37 -17.24 3.20
C PRO A 214 -6.43 -15.90 3.97
N GLY A 215 -7.00 -15.92 5.16
CA GLY A 215 -7.26 -14.76 5.98
C GLY A 215 -8.61 -14.10 5.67
N SER A 216 -8.95 -13.10 6.46
CA SER A 216 -10.13 -12.27 6.29
C SER A 216 -9.92 -10.94 7.03
N PRO A 217 -10.04 -9.78 6.38
CA PRO A 217 -10.00 -8.51 7.08
C PRO A 217 -11.05 -8.41 8.18
N ASP A 218 -10.68 -7.85 9.34
CA ASP A 218 -11.59 -7.65 10.48
C ASP A 218 -12.62 -6.57 10.20
N ARG A 219 -12.22 -5.54 9.44
CA ARG A 219 -13.09 -4.42 9.04
C ARG A 219 -12.85 -4.06 7.58
N GLU A 220 -13.88 -3.48 6.97
CA GLU A 220 -13.83 -2.91 5.63
C GLU A 220 -14.31 -1.46 5.69
N VAL A 221 -13.52 -0.55 5.13
CA VAL A 221 -13.82 0.89 5.03
C VAL A 221 -13.56 1.38 3.62
N PHE A 222 -14.20 2.46 3.21
CA PHE A 222 -13.99 3.06 1.88
C PHE A 222 -13.04 4.26 1.90
N SER A 223 -12.72 4.74 3.10
CA SER A 223 -11.76 5.82 3.36
C SER A 223 -11.10 5.58 4.71
N LEU A 224 -9.85 6.01 4.85
CA LEU A 224 -9.14 5.94 6.13
C LEU A 224 -9.71 6.89 7.20
N GLU A 225 -10.60 7.82 6.84
CA GLU A 225 -11.28 8.70 7.81
C GLU A 225 -11.96 7.94 8.95
N GLN A 226 -12.42 6.73 8.70
CA GLN A 226 -13.08 5.87 9.68
C GLN A 226 -12.10 5.18 10.66
N LEU A 227 -10.82 5.09 10.28
CA LEU A 227 -9.82 4.33 11.05
C LEU A 227 -9.64 4.82 12.50
N PRO A 228 -9.53 6.15 12.79
CA PRO A 228 -9.34 6.60 14.17
C PRO A 228 -10.42 6.08 15.12
N ALA A 229 -11.69 6.11 14.71
CA ALA A 229 -12.78 5.58 15.52
C ALA A 229 -12.69 4.06 15.73
N LEU A 230 -12.25 3.32 14.69
CA LEU A 230 -12.09 1.86 14.76
C LEU A 230 -10.96 1.40 15.68
N VAL A 231 -9.98 2.27 15.95
CA VAL A 231 -8.85 1.94 16.85
C VAL A 231 -8.93 2.70 18.18
N GLY A 232 -10.05 3.39 18.45
CA GLY A 232 -10.24 4.15 19.71
C GLY A 232 -9.45 5.46 19.79
N ALA A 233 -9.04 6.02 18.66
CA ALA A 233 -8.32 7.28 18.54
C ALA A 233 -9.29 8.43 18.17
N THR A 234 -10.20 8.77 19.09
CA THR A 234 -11.21 9.84 18.91
C THR A 234 -10.83 11.12 19.65
#